data_17f845fd200ab8fad7acda0daf5b2d69
#
_entry.id   17f845fd200ab8fad7acda0daf5b2d69
#
_cell.length_a   1.000
_cell.length_b   1.000
_cell.length_c   1.000
_cell.angle_alpha   90.00
_cell.angle_beta   90.00
_cell.angle_gamma   90.00
#
_symmetry.space_group_name_H-M   'P 1'
#
loop_
_entity.id
_entity.type
_entity.pdbx_description
1 polymer ?
#
loop_
_entity_poly.entity_id
_entity_poly.type
_entity_poly.pdbx_seq_one_letter_code
_entity_poly.pdbx_strand_id
1 'polypeptide(L)'
;MLNMFEEAGYQEVDFKEEADVYVINTCTVTNTGDSKSRQMIRKAIRKNPAATICVVGCYSQVAPQDIEAIDGVSIILGTQFRNEIVNLVEQFQETHERIVKVSEVKQLRKFEDLNIDRFLHTRAYLKIQDGCNNFCTYCIICLLYTSPSPRDT
;
A
#
# COMPACT_ATOMS: atom_id res chain seq x y z
N MET A 1 -4.70 7.59 3.58
CA MET A 1 -5.56 6.68 2.79
C MET A 1 -6.96 6.56 3.39
N LEU A 2 -7.13 6.26 4.68
CA LEU A 2 -8.47 6.12 5.28
C LEU A 2 -9.33 7.37 5.02
N ASN A 3 -8.82 8.56 5.34
CA ASN A 3 -9.56 9.82 5.10
C ASN A 3 -10.05 9.98 3.66
N MET A 4 -9.27 9.52 2.67
CA MET A 4 -9.65 9.59 1.25
C MET A 4 -10.87 8.70 0.93
N PHE A 5 -10.95 7.52 1.55
CA PHE A 5 -12.12 6.67 1.42
C PHE A 5 -13.34 7.25 2.14
N GLU A 6 -13.16 7.82 3.34
CA GLU A 6 -14.23 8.52 4.06
C GLU A 6 -14.79 9.71 3.25
N GLU A 7 -13.92 10.52 2.64
CA GLU A 7 -14.30 11.65 1.76
C GLU A 7 -15.06 11.18 0.52
N ALA A 8 -14.72 9.99 0.00
CA ALA A 8 -15.43 9.36 -1.11
C ALA A 8 -16.74 8.65 -0.69
N GLY A 9 -17.12 8.71 0.59
CA GLY A 9 -18.36 8.14 1.10
C GLY A 9 -18.28 6.69 1.57
N TYR A 10 -17.09 6.10 1.63
CA TYR A 10 -16.90 4.77 2.21
C TYR A 10 -16.92 4.83 3.74
N GLN A 11 -17.41 3.77 4.37
CA GLN A 11 -17.43 3.62 5.81
C GLN A 11 -16.39 2.60 6.26
N GLU A 12 -15.57 2.97 7.25
CA GLU A 12 -14.64 2.03 7.89
C GLU A 12 -15.40 1.02 8.76
N VAL A 13 -15.07 -0.25 8.60
CA VAL A 13 -15.57 -1.36 9.40
C VAL A 13 -14.43 -2.18 9.99
N ASP A 14 -14.68 -2.91 11.08
CA ASP A 14 -13.67 -3.81 11.66
C ASP A 14 -13.32 -4.91 10.64
N PHE A 15 -12.03 -5.28 10.57
CA PHE A 15 -11.58 -6.37 9.68
C PHE A 15 -12.29 -7.70 9.96
N LYS A 16 -12.97 -7.84 11.09
CA LYS A 16 -13.80 -9.01 11.40
C LYS A 16 -15.13 -9.00 10.67
N GLU A 17 -15.58 -7.87 10.19
CA GLU A 17 -16.82 -7.74 9.41
C GLU A 17 -16.55 -7.97 7.93
N GLU A 18 -17.58 -8.22 7.15
CA GLU A 18 -17.47 -8.26 5.69
C GLU A 18 -17.43 -6.84 5.15
N ALA A 19 -16.56 -6.63 4.16
CA ALA A 19 -16.41 -5.34 3.49
C ALA A 19 -16.38 -5.54 1.97
N ASP A 20 -16.76 -4.50 1.24
CA ASP A 20 -16.70 -4.48 -0.23
C ASP A 20 -15.28 -4.18 -0.74
N VAL A 21 -14.48 -3.48 0.07
CA VAL A 21 -13.10 -3.11 -0.26
C VAL A 21 -12.19 -3.43 0.90
N TYR A 22 -11.12 -4.17 0.66
CA TYR A 22 -10.04 -4.42 1.61
C TYR A 22 -8.76 -3.75 1.13
N VAL A 23 -8.21 -2.85 1.92
CA VAL A 23 -6.90 -2.24 1.67
C VAL A 23 -5.87 -2.83 2.62
N ILE A 24 -4.93 -3.58 2.07
CA ILE A 24 -3.90 -4.29 2.84
C ILE A 24 -2.55 -3.59 2.63
N ASN A 25 -2.13 -2.85 3.64
CA ASN A 25 -0.83 -2.19 3.64
C ASN A 25 0.24 -3.20 4.07
N THR A 26 1.15 -3.53 3.17
CA THR A 26 2.14 -4.59 3.32
C THR A 26 3.49 -4.05 3.73
N CYS A 27 4.26 -4.87 4.46
CA CYS A 27 5.63 -4.58 4.86
C CYS A 27 6.53 -5.77 4.49
N THR A 28 7.73 -5.50 3.94
CA THR A 28 8.73 -6.51 3.54
C THR A 28 10.06 -6.36 4.27
N VAL A 29 10.14 -5.52 5.31
CA VAL A 29 11.38 -5.30 6.07
C VAL A 29 11.82 -6.57 6.83
N THR A 30 10.90 -7.51 7.04
CA THR A 30 11.18 -8.81 7.66
C THR A 30 10.55 -9.94 6.86
N ASN A 31 11.24 -11.11 6.77
CA ASN A 31 10.69 -12.32 6.13
C ASN A 31 9.33 -12.73 6.73
N THR A 32 9.12 -12.45 8.01
CA THR A 32 7.83 -12.65 8.69
C THR A 32 6.75 -11.70 8.16
N GLY A 33 7.14 -10.49 7.70
CA GLY A 33 6.23 -9.50 7.14
C GLY A 33 5.56 -9.98 5.86
N ASP A 34 6.34 -10.56 4.93
CA ASP A 34 5.83 -11.08 3.66
C ASP A 34 4.84 -12.24 3.88
N SER A 35 5.19 -13.17 4.78
CA SER A 35 4.31 -14.29 5.13
C SER A 35 2.99 -13.81 5.74
N LYS A 36 3.05 -12.87 6.67
CA LYS A 36 1.85 -12.26 7.29
C LYS A 36 1.01 -11.51 6.26
N SER A 37 1.67 -10.77 5.36
CA SER A 37 0.99 -10.05 4.27
C SER A 37 0.20 -11.01 3.39
N ARG A 38 0.82 -12.12 2.92
CA ARG A 38 0.12 -13.13 2.12
C ARG A 38 -1.02 -13.81 2.88
N GLN A 39 -0.84 -14.08 4.18
CA GLN A 39 -1.91 -14.65 5.01
C GLN A 39 -3.09 -13.68 5.13
N MET A 40 -2.84 -12.39 5.31
CA MET A 40 -3.86 -11.37 5.42
C MET A 40 -4.64 -11.21 4.11
N ILE A 41 -3.93 -11.17 2.96
CA ILE A 41 -4.53 -11.13 1.62
C ILE A 41 -5.48 -12.32 1.43
N ARG A 42 -4.99 -13.54 1.66
CA ARG A 42 -5.81 -14.75 1.51
C ARG A 42 -6.98 -14.80 2.51
N LYS A 43 -6.82 -14.21 3.70
CA LYS A 43 -7.90 -14.11 4.67
C LYS A 43 -8.99 -13.15 4.19
N ALA A 44 -8.64 -12.01 3.63
CA ALA A 44 -9.58 -11.06 3.06
C ALA A 44 -10.37 -11.68 1.89
N ILE A 45 -9.67 -12.33 0.94
CA ILE A 45 -10.28 -13.01 -0.21
C ILE A 45 -11.27 -14.10 0.24
N ARG A 46 -10.90 -14.92 1.24
CA ARG A 46 -11.80 -15.97 1.76
C ARG A 46 -13.02 -15.41 2.47
N LYS A 47 -12.89 -14.21 3.02
CA LYS A 47 -13.96 -13.59 3.77
C LYS A 47 -15.05 -13.02 2.87
N ASN A 48 -14.68 -12.34 1.83
CA ASN A 48 -15.58 -11.88 0.76
C ASN A 48 -14.88 -12.03 -0.60
N PRO A 49 -15.17 -13.12 -1.33
CA PRO A 49 -14.56 -13.36 -2.66
C PRO A 49 -14.98 -12.34 -3.72
N ALA A 50 -16.07 -11.59 -3.49
CA ALA A 50 -16.54 -10.56 -4.40
C ALA A 50 -15.94 -9.17 -4.10
N ALA A 51 -15.22 -9.02 -2.99
CA ALA A 51 -14.64 -7.75 -2.58
C ALA A 51 -13.45 -7.33 -3.46
N THR A 52 -13.27 -6.04 -3.58
CA THR A 52 -12.09 -5.43 -4.19
C THR A 52 -10.91 -5.52 -3.23
N ILE A 53 -9.89 -6.31 -3.57
CA ILE A 53 -8.70 -6.52 -2.75
C ILE A 53 -7.57 -5.65 -3.27
N CYS A 54 -7.23 -4.60 -2.51
CA CYS A 54 -6.13 -3.67 -2.80
C CYS A 54 -4.93 -4.02 -1.93
N VAL A 55 -3.80 -4.31 -2.56
CA VAL A 55 -2.53 -4.57 -1.87
C VAL A 55 -1.56 -3.43 -2.15
N VAL A 56 -1.12 -2.76 -1.11
CA VAL A 56 -0.26 -1.58 -1.21
C VAL A 56 0.98 -1.72 -0.32
N GLY A 57 2.01 -0.92 -0.57
CA GLY A 57 3.17 -0.78 0.31
C GLY A 57 4.42 -1.51 -0.16
N CYS A 58 5.28 -1.86 0.80
CA CYS A 58 6.65 -2.30 0.52
C CYS A 58 6.73 -3.64 -0.19
N TYR A 59 5.89 -4.61 0.18
CA TYR A 59 5.90 -5.93 -0.46
C TYR A 59 5.43 -5.84 -1.91
N SER A 60 4.40 -5.04 -2.18
CA SER A 60 3.93 -4.77 -3.55
C SER A 60 5.01 -4.08 -4.40
N GLN A 61 5.86 -3.26 -3.78
CA GLN A 61 6.95 -2.57 -4.48
C GLN A 61 8.08 -3.51 -4.87
N VAL A 62 8.44 -4.46 -3.99
CA VAL A 62 9.62 -5.32 -4.18
C VAL A 62 9.30 -6.59 -4.95
N ALA A 63 8.15 -7.20 -4.69
CA ALA A 63 7.76 -8.47 -5.27
C ALA A 63 6.30 -8.46 -5.75
N PRO A 64 5.95 -7.59 -6.72
CA PRO A 64 4.59 -7.52 -7.24
C PRO A 64 4.13 -8.85 -7.85
N GLN A 65 5.02 -9.60 -8.50
CA GLN A 65 4.74 -10.90 -9.12
C GLN A 65 4.24 -11.93 -8.11
N ASP A 66 4.78 -11.92 -6.88
CA ASP A 66 4.32 -12.83 -5.81
C ASP A 66 2.88 -12.55 -5.40
N ILE A 67 2.47 -11.28 -5.49
CA ILE A 67 1.11 -10.85 -5.17
C ILE A 67 0.18 -11.11 -6.36
N GLU A 68 0.65 -10.88 -7.59
CA GLU A 68 -0.08 -11.19 -8.81
C GLU A 68 -0.44 -12.68 -8.91
N ALA A 69 0.44 -13.56 -8.40
CA ALA A 69 0.20 -15.00 -8.33
C ALA A 69 -0.90 -15.39 -7.33
N ILE A 70 -1.41 -14.45 -6.53
CA ILE A 70 -2.53 -14.70 -5.64
C ILE A 70 -3.83 -14.37 -6.38
N ASP A 71 -4.62 -15.41 -6.66
CA ASP A 71 -5.93 -15.22 -7.25
C ASP A 71 -6.86 -14.43 -6.31
N GLY A 72 -7.65 -13.52 -6.88
CA GLY A 72 -8.57 -12.66 -6.13
C GLY A 72 -8.00 -11.31 -5.70
N VAL A 73 -6.72 -11.01 -5.96
CA VAL A 73 -6.19 -9.65 -5.80
C VAL A 73 -6.61 -8.80 -6.99
N SER A 74 -7.19 -7.64 -6.71
CA SER A 74 -7.76 -6.72 -7.70
C SER A 74 -6.78 -5.62 -8.09
N ILE A 75 -6.15 -5.00 -7.10
CA ILE A 75 -5.29 -3.82 -7.29
C ILE A 75 -3.98 -4.02 -6.55
N ILE A 76 -2.86 -3.78 -7.24
CA ILE A 76 -1.52 -3.85 -6.68
C ILE A 76 -0.86 -2.49 -6.88
N LEU A 77 -0.55 -1.81 -5.78
CA LEU A 77 0.15 -0.52 -5.81
C LEU A 77 1.48 -0.62 -5.08
N GLY A 78 2.50 -0.06 -5.68
CA GLY A 78 3.79 0.13 -5.02
C GLY A 78 3.72 1.16 -3.88
N THR A 79 4.85 1.74 -3.59
CA THR A 79 4.97 2.76 -2.54
C THR A 79 4.46 4.13 -2.98
N GLN A 80 4.25 4.34 -4.27
CA GLN A 80 3.59 5.52 -4.85
C GLN A 80 2.16 5.20 -5.28
N PHE A 81 1.44 6.21 -5.74
CA PHE A 81 0.05 6.15 -6.22
C PHE A 81 -1.00 5.85 -5.14
N ARG A 82 -0.62 5.93 -3.86
CA ARG A 82 -1.58 5.73 -2.75
C ARG A 82 -2.64 6.83 -2.68
N ASN A 83 -2.33 7.99 -3.23
CA ASN A 83 -3.26 9.11 -3.38
C ASN A 83 -4.33 8.87 -4.46
N GLU A 84 -4.10 7.93 -5.38
CA GLU A 84 -5.05 7.57 -6.44
C GLU A 84 -5.91 6.35 -6.09
N ILE A 85 -5.74 5.77 -4.90
CA ILE A 85 -6.32 4.46 -4.54
C ILE A 85 -7.84 4.41 -4.69
N VAL A 86 -8.55 5.49 -4.34
CA VAL A 86 -10.02 5.56 -4.45
C VAL A 86 -10.44 5.49 -5.91
N ASN A 87 -9.84 6.32 -6.77
CA ASN A 87 -10.14 6.33 -8.21
C ASN A 87 -9.85 4.96 -8.85
N LEU A 88 -8.78 4.28 -8.41
CA LEU A 88 -8.43 2.96 -8.91
C LEU A 88 -9.40 1.87 -8.45
N VAL A 89 -9.95 2.01 -7.24
CA VAL A 89 -11.01 1.12 -6.75
C VAL A 89 -12.28 1.30 -7.59
N GLU A 90 -12.69 2.53 -7.83
CA GLU A 90 -13.85 2.84 -8.68
C GLU A 90 -13.64 2.31 -10.11
N GLN A 91 -12.47 2.56 -10.71
CA GLN A 91 -12.12 2.03 -12.02
C GLN A 91 -12.19 0.50 -12.05
N PHE A 92 -11.66 -0.19 -11.04
CA PHE A 92 -11.73 -1.65 -10.98
C PHE A 92 -13.17 -2.14 -10.85
N GLN A 93 -14.02 -1.47 -10.07
CA GLN A 93 -15.43 -1.82 -9.92
C GLN A 93 -16.21 -1.70 -11.23
N GLU A 94 -15.81 -0.80 -12.12
CA GLU A 94 -16.42 -0.63 -13.45
C GLU A 94 -15.90 -1.64 -14.47
N THR A 95 -14.57 -1.85 -14.51
CA THR A 95 -13.92 -2.65 -15.57
C THR A 95 -13.71 -4.10 -15.20
N HIS A 96 -13.62 -4.42 -13.91
CA HIS A 96 -13.19 -5.71 -13.36
C HIS A 96 -11.82 -6.20 -13.88
N GLU A 97 -11.02 -5.29 -14.43
CA GLU A 97 -9.67 -5.59 -14.89
C GLU A 97 -8.67 -5.34 -13.77
N ARG A 98 -7.79 -6.32 -13.50
CA ARG A 98 -6.73 -6.19 -12.51
C ARG A 98 -5.83 -5.00 -12.83
N ILE A 99 -5.57 -4.17 -11.83
CA ILE A 99 -4.72 -3.00 -11.94
C ILE A 99 -3.40 -3.22 -11.21
N VAL A 100 -2.28 -3.07 -11.91
CA VAL A 100 -0.93 -3.13 -11.32
C VAL A 100 -0.20 -1.82 -11.61
N LYS A 101 0.05 -1.04 -10.56
CA LYS A 101 0.81 0.22 -10.64
C LYS A 101 2.00 0.15 -9.68
N VAL A 102 3.15 -0.25 -10.20
CA VAL A 102 4.42 -0.31 -9.48
C VAL A 102 5.47 0.41 -10.31
N SER A 103 6.00 1.51 -9.78
CA SER A 103 7.07 2.27 -10.43
C SER A 103 8.44 1.68 -10.14
N GLU A 104 9.37 1.81 -11.09
CA GLU A 104 10.77 1.49 -10.81
C GLU A 104 11.32 2.42 -9.71
N VAL A 105 12.03 1.85 -8.73
CA VAL A 105 12.58 2.59 -7.57
C VAL A 105 13.45 3.78 -8.00
N LYS A 106 14.19 3.66 -9.11
CA LYS A 106 15.03 4.74 -9.65
C LYS A 106 14.26 5.99 -10.09
N GLN A 107 12.95 5.85 -10.34
CA GLN A 107 12.06 6.93 -10.76
C GLN A 107 11.35 7.59 -9.59
N LEU A 108 11.46 7.00 -8.38
CA LEU A 108 10.83 7.47 -7.15
C LEU A 108 11.60 8.68 -6.58
N ARG A 109 11.42 9.86 -7.19
CA ARG A 109 12.09 11.11 -6.77
C ARG A 109 11.18 12.10 -6.05
N LYS A 110 9.87 11.80 -5.95
CA LYS A 110 8.92 12.70 -5.31
C LYS A 110 8.37 12.07 -4.04
N PHE A 111 8.39 12.85 -2.98
CA PHE A 111 7.69 12.52 -1.75
C PHE A 111 6.18 12.56 -2.02
N GLU A 112 5.47 11.49 -1.66
CA GLU A 112 4.01 11.47 -1.74
C GLU A 112 3.45 12.16 -0.50
N ASP A 113 2.87 13.34 -0.70
CA ASP A 113 2.27 14.12 0.37
C ASP A 113 0.90 13.51 0.72
N LEU A 114 0.89 12.70 1.76
CA LEU A 114 -0.33 12.15 2.32
C LEU A 114 -0.69 12.97 3.56
N ASN A 115 -1.62 13.90 3.43
CA ASN A 115 -2.14 14.66 4.55
C ASN A 115 -2.78 13.73 5.58
N ILE A 116 -2.38 13.89 6.84
CA ILE A 116 -2.95 13.18 7.98
C ILE A 116 -3.72 14.22 8.79
N ASP A 117 -5.02 14.36 8.52
CA ASP A 117 -5.86 15.35 9.18
C ASP A 117 -6.49 14.85 10.49
N ARG A 118 -6.46 13.56 10.74
CA ARG A 118 -6.99 12.94 11.97
C ARG A 118 -5.93 12.15 12.72
N PHE A 119 -5.67 12.56 13.93
CA PHE A 119 -4.89 11.80 14.90
C PHE A 119 -5.86 11.08 15.87
N LEU A 120 -6.02 9.77 15.69
CA LEU A 120 -6.73 8.91 16.66
C LEU A 120 -5.95 8.72 17.97
N HIS A 121 -4.72 9.24 18.02
CA HIS A 121 -3.82 9.11 19.17
C HIS A 121 -3.45 10.47 19.73
N THR A 122 -3.15 10.52 21.04
CA THR A 122 -2.66 11.72 21.74
C THR A 122 -1.26 12.17 21.29
N ARG A 123 -0.60 11.42 20.40
CA ARG A 123 0.74 11.73 19.85
C ARG A 123 0.63 12.04 18.37
N ALA A 124 1.22 13.17 17.95
CA ALA A 124 1.42 13.48 16.56
C ALA A 124 2.67 12.77 16.01
N TYR A 125 2.57 12.23 14.81
CA TYR A 125 3.71 11.63 14.10
C TYR A 125 4.06 12.51 12.90
N LEU A 126 5.29 13.02 12.88
CA LEU A 126 5.82 13.76 11.75
C LEU A 126 6.75 12.84 10.95
N LYS A 127 6.39 12.56 9.71
CA LYS A 127 7.24 11.81 8.79
C LYS A 127 8.26 12.77 8.19
N ILE A 128 9.54 12.59 8.55
CA ILE A 128 10.64 13.49 8.13
C ILE A 128 11.48 12.91 7.00
N GLN A 129 11.32 11.63 6.67
CA GLN A 129 12.07 10.96 5.60
C GLN A 129 11.30 9.77 5.07
N ASP A 130 11.46 9.47 3.78
CA ASP A 130 10.94 8.27 3.13
C ASP A 130 12.08 7.61 2.35
N GLY A 131 12.54 6.44 2.82
CA GLY A 131 13.66 5.73 2.23
C GLY A 131 15.02 6.11 2.79
N CYS A 132 16.08 5.63 2.14
CA CYS A 132 17.46 5.82 2.54
C CYS A 132 18.40 5.69 1.33
N ASN A 133 19.40 6.56 1.22
CA ASN A 133 20.38 6.57 0.11
C ASN A 133 21.71 5.91 0.46
N ASN A 134 21.83 5.27 1.63
CA ASN A 134 23.11 4.67 2.06
C ASN A 134 23.47 3.36 1.36
N PHE A 135 22.50 2.71 0.69
CA PHE A 135 22.70 1.47 -0.08
C PHE A 135 23.50 0.38 0.65
N CYS A 136 23.25 0.21 1.96
CA CYS A 136 23.89 -0.85 2.73
C CYS A 136 23.52 -2.23 2.16
N THR A 137 24.50 -3.12 2.02
CA THR A 137 24.37 -4.42 1.35
C THR A 137 23.30 -5.35 1.96
N TYR A 138 22.97 -5.16 3.22
CA TYR A 138 21.98 -5.94 3.98
C TYR A 138 20.61 -5.25 4.11
N CYS A 139 20.44 -4.07 3.53
CA CYS A 139 19.25 -3.24 3.79
C CYS A 139 18.38 -3.12 2.55
N ILE A 140 17.11 -3.49 2.69
CA ILE A 140 16.11 -3.41 1.61
C ILE A 140 15.51 -2.00 1.44
N ILE A 141 15.70 -1.11 2.40
CA ILE A 141 14.98 0.19 2.43
C ILE A 141 15.32 1.06 1.22
N CYS A 142 16.55 1.05 0.74
CA CYS A 142 16.96 1.78 -0.45
C CYS A 142 16.29 1.25 -1.75
N LEU A 143 15.79 0.02 -1.74
CA LEU A 143 15.02 -0.57 -2.85
C LEU A 143 13.53 -0.19 -2.80
N LEU A 144 13.09 0.42 -1.71
CA LEU A 144 11.70 0.82 -1.50
C LEU A 144 11.47 2.29 -1.87
N TYR A 145 12.45 3.14 -1.58
CA TYR A 145 12.39 4.57 -1.78
C TYR A 145 13.80 5.16 -1.96
N THR A 146 13.93 6.14 -2.83
CA THR A 146 15.16 6.93 -3.03
C THR A 146 14.88 8.42 -2.91
N SER A 147 14.11 8.84 -1.93
CA SER A 147 13.89 10.27 -1.70
C SER A 147 15.02 10.86 -0.88
N PRO A 148 15.64 11.99 -1.31
CA PRO A 148 16.66 12.66 -0.52
C PRO A 148 16.06 13.15 0.82
N SER A 149 16.85 13.00 1.88
CA SER A 149 16.53 13.62 3.17
C SER A 149 16.63 15.15 3.04
N PRO A 150 15.84 15.93 3.77
CA PRO A 150 16.03 17.39 3.86
C PRO A 150 17.42 17.81 4.37
N ARG A 151 18.23 16.87 4.86
CA ARG A 151 19.62 17.10 5.29
C ARG A 151 20.64 16.97 4.16
N ASP A 152 20.22 16.45 3.00
CA ASP A 152 21.11 16.19 1.86
C ASP A 152 21.10 17.33 0.83
N THR A 153 20.48 18.47 1.19
CA THR A 153 20.42 19.72 0.41
C THR A 153 21.30 20.79 1.00
#